data_53293ea1a17768b1733cb493ffa21422
#
_entry.id   53293ea1a17768b1733cb493ffa21422
#
_cell.length_a   1.000
_cell.length_b   1.000
_cell.length_c   1.000
_cell.angle_alpha   90.00
_cell.angle_beta   90.00
_cell.angle_gamma   90.00
#
_symmetry.space_group_name_H-M   'P 1'
#
loop_
_entity.id
_entity.type
_entity.pdbx_description
1 polymer ?
#
loop_
_entity_poly.entity_id
_entity_poly.type
_entity_poly.pdbx_seq_one_letter_code
_entity_poly.pdbx_strand_id
1 'polypeptide(L)'
;MSFADAKQRFSNRVADYARYRPGYPPPVLDLLRTECGLRPEHVIADIGSGTGLLSELFLKNGNRVFGVEPNEAMRQAGEQHLASYDGFTSINGSAEATTLLNASVEFVTAAQAFHWFEPRAARREFIRILKPRGWFVVLWNDRRMEEAQLTRDYEGLLERFGIDYKSVKDSYPEVRNIRDFFESDDFVARDLPNYQILDWEGFRGRLHSSSFAPTEGHPNYVPMMAELERIFRAHQRDGRVRMEYFTRIYFGRLEGR
;
A
#
# COMPACT_ATOMS: atom_id res chain seq x y z
N MET A 1 5.07 -16.43 4.38
CA MET A 1 3.60 -16.41 4.12
C MET A 1 3.36 -16.73 2.64
N SER A 2 2.39 -17.58 2.32
CA SER A 2 2.12 -17.93 0.92
C SER A 2 1.11 -16.94 0.31
N PHE A 3 1.14 -16.82 -1.03
CA PHE A 3 0.19 -16.00 -1.81
C PHE A 3 -1.28 -16.40 -1.57
N ALA A 4 -1.54 -17.67 -1.22
CA ALA A 4 -2.86 -18.18 -0.88
C ALA A 4 -3.40 -17.56 0.43
N ASP A 5 -2.54 -17.29 1.40
CA ASP A 5 -2.91 -16.69 2.70
C ASP A 5 -3.34 -15.22 2.54
N ALA A 6 -2.69 -14.49 1.61
CA ALA A 6 -3.03 -13.10 1.32
C ALA A 6 -4.43 -12.98 0.73
N LYS A 7 -4.77 -13.81 -0.25
CA LYS A 7 -6.09 -13.81 -0.89
C LYS A 7 -7.24 -13.94 0.11
N GLN A 8 -7.10 -14.81 1.10
CA GLN A 8 -8.18 -15.12 2.05
C GLN A 8 -8.30 -14.05 3.15
N ARG A 9 -7.19 -13.44 3.58
CA ARG A 9 -7.17 -12.45 4.68
C ARG A 9 -7.85 -11.12 4.33
N PHE A 10 -7.85 -10.73 3.06
CA PHE A 10 -8.40 -9.44 2.61
C PHE A 10 -9.83 -9.52 2.11
N SER A 11 -10.30 -10.68 1.61
CA SER A 11 -11.63 -10.81 1.01
C SER A 11 -12.79 -10.42 1.93
N ASN A 12 -12.65 -10.62 3.25
CA ASN A 12 -13.68 -10.30 4.23
C ASN A 12 -13.60 -8.86 4.77
N ARG A 13 -12.64 -8.04 4.31
CA ARG A 13 -12.33 -6.69 4.84
C ARG A 13 -12.20 -5.64 3.75
N VAL A 14 -12.59 -5.97 2.53
CA VAL A 14 -12.40 -5.11 1.35
C VAL A 14 -13.08 -3.76 1.52
N ALA A 15 -14.31 -3.72 2.07
CA ALA A 15 -15.04 -2.48 2.28
C ALA A 15 -14.33 -1.55 3.28
N ASP A 16 -13.86 -2.10 4.41
CA ASP A 16 -13.11 -1.33 5.41
C ASP A 16 -11.73 -0.93 4.86
N TYR A 17 -11.11 -1.79 4.06
CA TYR A 17 -9.83 -1.48 3.41
C TYR A 17 -9.97 -0.29 2.46
N ALA A 18 -10.94 -0.32 1.56
CA ALA A 18 -11.17 0.77 0.60
C ALA A 18 -11.49 2.10 1.29
N ARG A 19 -12.25 2.06 2.40
CA ARG A 19 -12.75 3.27 3.06
C ARG A 19 -11.77 3.88 4.06
N TYR A 20 -10.98 3.05 4.77
CA TYR A 20 -10.26 3.50 5.95
C TYR A 20 -8.72 3.37 5.87
N ARG A 21 -8.17 2.77 4.83
CA ARG A 21 -6.72 2.77 4.65
C ARG A 21 -6.21 4.16 4.25
N PRO A 22 -5.00 4.57 4.72
CA PRO A 22 -4.41 5.81 4.29
C PRO A 22 -4.11 5.77 2.79
N GLY A 23 -4.54 6.82 2.08
CA GLY A 23 -4.08 7.09 0.72
C GLY A 23 -2.63 7.57 0.69
N TYR A 24 -2.20 8.01 -0.47
CA TYR A 24 -0.85 8.54 -0.68
C TYR A 24 -0.90 10.06 -0.85
N PRO A 25 0.04 10.81 -0.24
CA PRO A 25 -0.02 12.26 -0.26
C PRO A 25 0.35 12.80 -1.64
N PRO A 26 -0.31 13.89 -2.12
CA PRO A 26 -0.03 14.48 -3.43
C PRO A 26 1.45 14.81 -3.70
N PRO A 27 2.28 15.20 -2.72
CA PRO A 27 3.72 15.40 -2.90
C PRO A 27 4.48 14.20 -3.48
N VAL A 28 3.92 12.99 -3.46
CA VAL A 28 4.48 11.82 -4.18
C VAL A 28 4.62 12.12 -5.67
N LEU A 29 3.60 12.75 -6.27
CA LEU A 29 3.66 13.13 -7.70
C LEU A 29 4.74 14.16 -7.98
N ASP A 30 4.89 15.16 -7.10
CA ASP A 30 5.91 16.22 -7.27
C ASP A 30 7.32 15.63 -7.14
N LEU A 31 7.51 14.70 -6.20
CA LEU A 31 8.76 13.96 -6.07
C LEU A 31 9.07 13.18 -7.38
N LEU A 32 8.11 12.40 -7.88
CA LEU A 32 8.31 11.60 -9.07
C LEU A 32 8.48 12.45 -10.35
N ARG A 33 7.84 13.62 -10.41
CA ARG A 33 8.08 14.59 -11.52
C ARG A 33 9.51 15.10 -11.49
N THR A 34 10.00 15.48 -10.32
CA THR A 34 11.33 16.06 -10.15
C THR A 34 12.46 15.03 -10.33
N GLU A 35 12.33 13.88 -9.68
CA GLU A 35 13.42 12.88 -9.62
C GLU A 35 13.36 11.85 -10.77
N CYS A 36 12.14 11.53 -11.25
CA CYS A 36 11.92 10.47 -12.24
C CYS A 36 11.39 11.00 -13.57
N GLY A 37 11.09 12.30 -13.66
CA GLY A 37 10.52 12.91 -14.87
C GLY A 37 9.10 12.42 -15.18
N LEU A 38 8.28 12.11 -14.16
CA LEU A 38 6.88 11.70 -14.34
C LEU A 38 6.11 12.78 -15.10
N ARG A 39 5.33 12.35 -16.10
CA ARG A 39 4.45 13.21 -16.90
C ARG A 39 3.08 12.56 -17.06
N PRO A 40 2.01 13.35 -17.33
CA PRO A 40 0.65 12.82 -17.49
C PRO A 40 0.50 11.75 -18.59
N GLU A 41 1.28 11.86 -19.67
CA GLU A 41 1.27 10.93 -20.79
C GLU A 41 1.97 9.59 -20.51
N HIS A 42 2.68 9.44 -19.39
CA HIS A 42 3.30 8.19 -19.00
C HIS A 42 2.25 7.15 -18.54
N VAL A 43 2.50 5.92 -18.92
CA VAL A 43 1.67 4.77 -18.53
C VAL A 43 2.25 4.11 -17.29
N ILE A 44 1.41 3.83 -16.33
CA ILE A 44 1.76 3.25 -15.03
C ILE A 44 1.21 1.84 -14.94
N ALA A 45 2.00 0.88 -14.45
CA ALA A 45 1.52 -0.41 -13.97
C ALA A 45 1.57 -0.41 -12.44
N ASP A 46 0.42 -0.39 -11.78
CA ASP A 46 0.31 -0.47 -10.33
C ASP A 46 0.09 -1.93 -9.93
N ILE A 47 1.12 -2.55 -9.34
CA ILE A 47 1.19 -3.99 -9.08
C ILE A 47 0.77 -4.30 -7.64
N GLY A 48 -0.21 -5.18 -7.48
CA GLY A 48 -0.93 -5.36 -6.23
C GLY A 48 -1.77 -4.12 -5.92
N SER A 49 -2.49 -3.61 -6.94
CA SER A 49 -3.22 -2.34 -6.87
C SER A 49 -4.34 -2.33 -5.83
N GLY A 50 -4.78 -3.52 -5.38
CA GLY A 50 -5.80 -3.65 -4.36
C GLY A 50 -7.09 -2.91 -4.71
N THR A 51 -7.51 -2.00 -3.85
CA THR A 51 -8.70 -1.15 -4.04
C THR A 51 -8.41 0.13 -4.83
N GLY A 52 -7.21 0.30 -5.39
CA GLY A 52 -6.87 1.38 -6.30
C GLY A 52 -6.41 2.69 -5.64
N LEU A 53 -6.04 2.69 -4.36
CA LEU A 53 -5.66 3.92 -3.64
C LEU A 53 -4.44 4.63 -4.23
N LEU A 54 -3.42 3.90 -4.70
CA LEU A 54 -2.29 4.52 -5.39
C LEU A 54 -2.63 4.83 -6.84
N SER A 55 -3.35 3.92 -7.51
CA SER A 55 -3.81 4.12 -8.88
C SER A 55 -4.58 5.44 -9.03
N GLU A 56 -5.46 5.77 -8.08
CA GLU A 56 -6.23 7.02 -8.08
C GLU A 56 -5.34 8.27 -8.10
N LEU A 57 -4.22 8.25 -7.37
CA LEU A 57 -3.28 9.38 -7.36
C LEU A 57 -2.71 9.66 -8.75
N PHE A 58 -2.32 8.62 -9.49
CA PHE A 58 -1.82 8.76 -10.87
C PHE A 58 -2.92 9.12 -11.85
N LEU A 59 -4.12 8.57 -11.70
CA LEU A 59 -5.29 8.91 -12.53
C LEU A 59 -5.66 10.39 -12.39
N LYS A 60 -5.65 10.93 -11.17
CA LYS A 60 -5.82 12.38 -10.91
C LYS A 60 -4.72 13.24 -11.54
N ASN A 61 -3.54 12.69 -11.76
CA ASN A 61 -2.46 13.36 -12.49
C ASN A 61 -2.63 13.33 -14.03
N GLY A 62 -3.63 12.56 -14.53
CA GLY A 62 -3.88 12.39 -15.96
C GLY A 62 -3.19 11.16 -16.57
N ASN A 63 -2.52 10.34 -15.78
CA ASN A 63 -1.87 9.13 -16.27
C ASN A 63 -2.87 8.04 -16.65
N ARG A 64 -2.50 7.19 -17.60
CA ARG A 64 -3.13 5.88 -17.79
C ARG A 64 -2.54 4.89 -16.80
N VAL A 65 -3.40 4.10 -16.16
CA VAL A 65 -3.00 3.14 -15.13
C VAL A 65 -3.55 1.76 -15.43
N PHE A 66 -2.67 0.77 -15.48
CA PHE A 66 -3.00 -0.65 -15.40
C PHE A 66 -2.92 -1.09 -13.95
N GLY A 67 -4.07 -1.33 -13.30
CA GLY A 67 -4.13 -1.89 -11.95
C GLY A 67 -4.07 -3.42 -12.01
N VAL A 68 -2.94 -4.00 -11.64
CA VAL A 68 -2.73 -5.45 -11.65
C VAL A 68 -3.01 -6.02 -10.26
N GLU A 69 -4.10 -6.82 -10.11
CA GLU A 69 -4.53 -7.37 -8.82
C GLU A 69 -5.09 -8.79 -8.98
N PRO A 70 -4.48 -9.80 -8.35
CA PRO A 70 -4.93 -11.19 -8.46
C PRO A 70 -6.11 -11.53 -7.54
N ASN A 71 -6.37 -10.74 -6.47
CA ASN A 71 -7.50 -10.96 -5.58
C ASN A 71 -8.76 -10.35 -6.22
N GLU A 72 -9.72 -11.19 -6.55
CA GLU A 72 -10.95 -10.78 -7.25
C GLU A 72 -11.76 -9.75 -6.46
N ALA A 73 -11.92 -9.93 -5.15
CA ALA A 73 -12.72 -9.01 -4.34
C ALA A 73 -12.05 -7.62 -4.22
N MET A 74 -10.71 -7.58 -4.08
CA MET A 74 -9.94 -6.34 -4.08
C MET A 74 -10.01 -5.66 -5.46
N ARG A 75 -9.86 -6.43 -6.53
CA ARG A 75 -9.92 -5.94 -7.91
C ARG A 75 -11.29 -5.33 -8.23
N GLN A 76 -12.39 -6.03 -7.88
CA GLN A 76 -13.76 -5.51 -8.08
C GLN A 76 -14.00 -4.22 -7.28
N ALA A 77 -13.50 -4.12 -6.05
CA ALA A 77 -13.58 -2.89 -5.27
C ALA A 77 -12.77 -1.75 -5.92
N GLY A 78 -11.61 -2.05 -6.48
CA GLY A 78 -10.81 -1.07 -7.25
C GLY A 78 -11.53 -0.61 -8.52
N GLU A 79 -12.16 -1.52 -9.26
CA GLU A 79 -12.98 -1.21 -10.44
C GLU A 79 -14.14 -0.29 -10.09
N GLN A 80 -14.84 -0.54 -8.97
CA GLN A 80 -15.93 0.31 -8.50
C GLN A 80 -15.41 1.68 -8.04
N HIS A 81 -14.31 1.71 -7.27
CA HIS A 81 -13.72 2.94 -6.78
C HIS A 81 -13.24 3.86 -7.91
N LEU A 82 -12.66 3.27 -8.95
CA LEU A 82 -12.04 3.98 -10.07
C LEU A 82 -12.94 4.07 -11.32
N ALA A 83 -14.21 3.70 -11.22
CA ALA A 83 -15.15 3.63 -12.34
C ALA A 83 -15.33 4.95 -13.11
N SER A 84 -15.05 6.10 -12.48
CA SER A 84 -15.15 7.43 -13.11
C SER A 84 -13.89 7.86 -13.88
N TYR A 85 -12.82 7.05 -13.87
CA TYR A 85 -11.57 7.37 -14.54
C TYR A 85 -11.39 6.54 -15.80
N ASP A 86 -11.57 7.14 -16.98
CA ASP A 86 -11.39 6.47 -18.30
C ASP A 86 -9.95 5.94 -18.50
N GLY A 87 -8.98 6.51 -17.79
CA GLY A 87 -7.57 6.10 -17.84
C GLY A 87 -7.24 4.83 -17.08
N PHE A 88 -8.18 4.24 -16.32
CA PHE A 88 -7.97 3.03 -15.54
C PHE A 88 -8.29 1.77 -16.35
N THR A 89 -7.41 0.78 -16.25
CA THR A 89 -7.65 -0.57 -16.80
C THR A 89 -7.33 -1.60 -15.72
N SER A 90 -8.32 -2.37 -15.32
CA SER A 90 -8.19 -3.47 -14.36
C SER A 90 -7.64 -4.72 -15.04
N ILE A 91 -6.63 -5.34 -14.41
CA ILE A 91 -5.95 -6.53 -14.91
C ILE A 91 -5.97 -7.63 -13.84
N ASN A 92 -6.50 -8.80 -14.20
CA ASN A 92 -6.36 -10.00 -13.38
C ASN A 92 -4.98 -10.62 -13.63
N GLY A 93 -4.00 -10.28 -12.81
CA GLY A 93 -2.61 -10.72 -12.92
C GLY A 93 -1.90 -10.67 -11.58
N SER A 94 -0.69 -11.22 -11.54
CA SER A 94 0.20 -11.15 -10.39
C SER A 94 1.46 -10.36 -10.71
N ALA A 95 2.30 -10.10 -9.70
CA ALA A 95 3.59 -9.45 -9.87
C ALA A 95 4.53 -10.27 -10.79
N GLU A 96 4.38 -11.58 -10.78
CA GLU A 96 5.19 -12.53 -11.55
C GLU A 96 4.67 -12.75 -12.97
N ALA A 97 3.39 -12.39 -13.22
CA ALA A 97 2.70 -12.59 -14.49
C ALA A 97 1.60 -11.53 -14.67
N THR A 98 2.00 -10.33 -15.09
CA THR A 98 1.10 -9.17 -15.23
C THR A 98 0.17 -9.26 -16.44
N THR A 99 0.47 -10.10 -17.42
CA THR A 99 -0.18 -10.18 -18.74
C THR A 99 -0.01 -8.93 -19.62
N LEU A 100 0.70 -7.91 -19.17
CA LEU A 100 0.98 -6.72 -19.96
C LEU A 100 2.00 -6.99 -21.07
N LEU A 101 1.97 -6.18 -22.10
CA LEU A 101 2.91 -6.29 -23.23
C LEU A 101 4.34 -5.91 -22.81
N ASN A 102 5.33 -6.42 -23.53
CA ASN A 102 6.73 -6.04 -23.36
C ASN A 102 6.89 -4.52 -23.61
N ALA A 103 7.73 -3.87 -22.82
CA ALA A 103 8.10 -2.46 -22.97
C ALA A 103 6.87 -1.54 -23.15
N SER A 104 5.82 -1.75 -22.34
CA SER A 104 4.53 -1.07 -22.48
C SER A 104 4.32 0.07 -21.48
N VAL A 105 5.08 0.12 -20.38
CA VAL A 105 4.88 1.09 -19.29
C VAL A 105 6.16 1.85 -18.96
N GLU A 106 6.04 3.12 -18.57
CA GLU A 106 7.15 3.94 -18.09
C GLU A 106 7.43 3.73 -16.60
N PHE A 107 6.40 3.41 -15.83
CA PHE A 107 6.51 3.17 -14.39
C PHE A 107 5.85 1.85 -14.00
N VAL A 108 6.55 1.09 -13.18
CA VAL A 108 5.99 0.02 -12.38
C VAL A 108 5.95 0.51 -10.93
N THR A 109 4.79 0.47 -10.30
CA THR A 109 4.62 0.88 -8.91
C THR A 109 4.10 -0.29 -8.06
N ALA A 110 4.50 -0.34 -6.80
CA ALA A 110 3.97 -1.30 -5.82
C ALA A 110 3.79 -0.61 -4.47
N ALA A 111 2.55 -0.52 -4.00
CA ALA A 111 2.22 0.16 -2.77
C ALA A 111 1.63 -0.82 -1.75
N GLN A 112 2.28 -0.98 -0.58
CA GLN A 112 1.89 -1.94 0.47
C GLN A 112 1.79 -3.40 -0.01
N ALA A 113 2.36 -3.76 -1.17
CA ALA A 113 2.18 -5.05 -1.81
C ALA A 113 3.50 -5.85 -1.99
N PHE A 114 4.63 -5.17 -2.04
CA PHE A 114 5.92 -5.74 -2.40
C PHE A 114 6.33 -6.98 -1.59
N HIS A 115 5.97 -7.07 -0.32
CA HIS A 115 6.27 -8.21 0.57
C HIS A 115 5.51 -9.50 0.21
N TRP A 116 4.57 -9.43 -0.73
CA TRP A 116 3.84 -10.59 -1.24
C TRP A 116 4.45 -11.19 -2.49
N PHE A 117 5.38 -10.50 -3.15
CA PHE A 117 5.95 -10.90 -4.44
C PHE A 117 7.02 -11.97 -4.27
N GLU A 118 7.12 -12.87 -5.26
CA GLU A 118 8.33 -13.68 -5.42
C GLU A 118 9.38 -12.79 -6.12
N PRO A 119 10.48 -12.41 -5.41
CA PRO A 119 11.31 -11.29 -5.86
C PRO A 119 11.94 -11.49 -7.25
N ARG A 120 12.45 -12.70 -7.53
CA ARG A 120 13.16 -12.96 -8.80
C ARG A 120 12.21 -13.01 -9.99
N ALA A 121 11.04 -13.64 -9.85
CA ALA A 121 10.06 -13.70 -10.93
C ALA A 121 9.40 -12.34 -11.17
N ALA A 122 9.03 -11.63 -10.10
CA ALA A 122 8.49 -10.27 -10.20
C ALA A 122 9.50 -9.32 -10.88
N ARG A 123 10.77 -9.36 -10.49
CA ARG A 123 11.81 -8.53 -11.10
C ARG A 123 11.96 -8.78 -12.61
N ARG A 124 11.97 -10.06 -13.03
CA ARG A 124 12.01 -10.41 -14.46
C ARG A 124 10.81 -9.86 -15.21
N GLU A 125 9.62 -9.99 -14.62
CA GLU A 125 8.39 -9.49 -15.21
C GLU A 125 8.38 -7.96 -15.30
N PHE A 126 8.83 -7.26 -14.26
CA PHE A 126 8.91 -5.80 -14.27
C PHE A 126 9.88 -5.28 -15.32
N ILE A 127 11.06 -5.91 -15.46
CA ILE A 127 12.01 -5.59 -16.53
C ILE A 127 11.37 -5.82 -17.91
N ARG A 128 10.60 -6.89 -18.08
CA ARG A 128 9.93 -7.21 -19.35
C ARG A 128 8.92 -6.16 -19.77
N ILE A 129 8.09 -5.67 -18.83
CA ILE A 129 7.00 -4.71 -19.13
C ILE A 129 7.48 -3.26 -19.17
N LEU A 130 8.55 -2.92 -18.44
CA LEU A 130 9.12 -1.58 -18.45
C LEU A 130 9.71 -1.23 -19.81
N LYS A 131 9.43 -0.01 -20.26
CA LYS A 131 10.14 0.59 -21.38
C LYS A 131 11.62 0.82 -21.03
N PRO A 132 12.52 0.92 -22.03
CA PRO A 132 13.90 1.30 -21.77
C PRO A 132 13.97 2.56 -20.89
N ARG A 133 14.77 2.49 -19.82
CA ARG A 133 14.92 3.56 -18.82
C ARG A 133 13.64 3.83 -17.98
N GLY A 134 12.68 2.92 -17.94
CA GLY A 134 11.52 3.00 -17.06
C GLY A 134 11.91 2.90 -15.57
N TRP A 135 10.98 3.27 -14.70
CA TRP A 135 11.19 3.36 -13.26
C TRP A 135 10.39 2.30 -12.49
N PHE A 136 11.01 1.74 -11.49
CA PHE A 136 10.32 0.96 -10.46
C PHE A 136 10.23 1.79 -9.17
N VAL A 137 9.03 1.87 -8.59
CA VAL A 137 8.72 2.69 -7.41
C VAL A 137 7.97 1.84 -6.40
N VAL A 138 8.48 1.78 -5.18
CA VAL A 138 7.87 1.04 -4.07
C VAL A 138 7.49 2.01 -2.96
N LEU A 139 6.26 1.88 -2.41
CA LEU A 139 5.74 2.80 -1.40
C LEU A 139 5.16 2.06 -0.20
N TRP A 140 5.40 2.62 0.99
CA TRP A 140 4.72 2.23 2.23
C TRP A 140 4.25 3.44 3.02
N ASN A 141 3.13 3.30 3.71
CA ASN A 141 2.71 4.21 4.77
C ASN A 141 3.09 3.60 6.11
N ASP A 142 4.21 4.03 6.66
CA ASP A 142 4.70 3.63 7.97
C ASP A 142 4.19 4.58 9.04
N ARG A 143 3.68 4.04 10.16
CA ARG A 143 3.26 4.87 11.29
C ARG A 143 4.44 5.56 11.94
N ARG A 144 4.31 6.87 12.23
CA ARG A 144 5.34 7.66 12.93
C ARG A 144 5.30 7.35 14.42
N MET A 145 6.26 6.52 14.87
CA MET A 145 6.34 6.08 16.28
C MET A 145 6.96 7.11 17.20
N GLU A 146 7.87 7.96 16.69
CA GLU A 146 8.72 8.81 17.52
C GLU A 146 8.01 10.04 18.06
N GLU A 147 7.09 10.63 17.31
CA GLU A 147 6.53 11.94 17.60
C GLU A 147 5.09 11.94 18.15
N ALA A 148 4.33 10.87 17.97
CA ALA A 148 2.91 10.83 18.31
C ALA A 148 2.58 9.78 19.38
N GLN A 149 2.14 10.22 20.57
CA GLN A 149 1.70 9.30 21.62
C GLN A 149 0.53 8.42 21.17
N LEU A 150 -0.43 8.96 20.41
CA LEU A 150 -1.52 8.18 19.79
C LEU A 150 -0.99 6.97 19.00
N THR A 151 0.07 7.18 18.21
CA THR A 151 0.63 6.11 17.36
C THR A 151 1.28 5.03 18.22
N ARG A 152 2.00 5.41 19.30
CA ARG A 152 2.57 4.45 20.25
C ARG A 152 1.51 3.64 20.98
N ASP A 153 0.45 4.30 21.45
CA ASP A 153 -0.66 3.63 22.14
C ASP A 153 -1.41 2.67 21.19
N TYR A 154 -1.60 3.09 19.94
CA TYR A 154 -2.20 2.24 18.90
C TYR A 154 -1.30 1.05 18.53
N GLU A 155 0.00 1.23 18.48
CA GLU A 155 0.96 0.13 18.27
C GLU A 155 0.91 -0.87 19.43
N GLY A 156 0.93 -0.39 20.67
CA GLY A 156 0.76 -1.24 21.87
C GLY A 156 -0.55 -2.02 21.88
N LEU A 157 -1.64 -1.42 21.37
CA LEU A 157 -2.91 -2.13 21.16
C LEU A 157 -2.73 -3.32 20.18
N LEU A 158 -2.05 -3.10 19.06
CA LEU A 158 -1.82 -4.14 18.06
C LEU A 158 -0.92 -5.25 18.57
N GLU A 159 0.14 -4.92 19.30
CA GLU A 159 1.06 -5.88 19.90
C GLU A 159 0.38 -6.75 20.95
N ARG A 160 -0.55 -6.17 21.73
CA ARG A 160 -1.26 -6.86 22.82
C ARG A 160 -2.39 -7.77 22.34
N PHE A 161 -3.15 -7.34 21.36
CA PHE A 161 -4.40 -7.99 20.97
C PHE A 161 -4.43 -8.50 19.52
N GLY A 162 -3.50 -8.06 18.67
CA GLY A 162 -3.46 -8.47 17.27
C GLY A 162 -3.15 -9.94 17.08
N ILE A 163 -3.80 -10.55 16.10
CA ILE A 163 -3.56 -11.94 15.72
C ILE A 163 -2.36 -11.95 14.77
N ASP A 164 -1.30 -12.68 15.13
CA ASP A 164 -0.06 -12.78 14.34
C ASP A 164 0.60 -11.41 14.01
N TYR A 165 0.28 -10.35 14.77
CA TYR A 165 0.76 -9.00 14.45
C TYR A 165 2.27 -8.92 14.34
N LYS A 166 3.00 -9.54 15.28
CA LYS A 166 4.46 -9.56 15.27
C LYS A 166 5.01 -10.25 14.00
N SER A 167 4.45 -11.40 13.64
CA SER A 167 4.85 -12.12 12.43
C SER A 167 4.57 -11.31 11.15
N VAL A 168 3.45 -10.57 11.11
CA VAL A 168 3.13 -9.68 9.99
C VAL A 168 4.10 -8.50 9.93
N LYS A 169 4.40 -7.88 11.09
CA LYS A 169 5.34 -6.76 11.20
C LYS A 169 6.75 -7.18 10.75
N ASP A 170 7.21 -8.35 11.17
CA ASP A 170 8.51 -8.90 10.81
C ASP A 170 8.60 -9.32 9.31
N SER A 171 7.46 -9.44 8.61
CA SER A 171 7.40 -9.70 7.16
C SER A 171 7.53 -8.45 6.28
N TYR A 172 7.42 -7.25 6.86
CA TYR A 172 7.65 -6.03 6.09
C TYR A 172 9.09 -5.95 5.62
N PRO A 173 9.30 -5.57 4.34
CA PRO A 173 10.64 -5.59 3.79
C PRO A 173 11.54 -4.57 4.49
N GLU A 174 12.69 -5.04 4.91
CA GLU A 174 13.80 -4.18 5.30
C GLU A 174 14.42 -3.51 4.07
N VAL A 175 15.18 -2.44 4.25
CA VAL A 175 15.93 -1.77 3.18
C VAL A 175 16.82 -2.76 2.40
N ARG A 176 17.31 -3.83 3.08
CA ARG A 176 18.10 -4.89 2.45
C ARG A 176 17.30 -5.60 1.34
N ASN A 177 16.03 -5.93 1.57
CA ASN A 177 15.19 -6.60 0.58
C ASN A 177 14.95 -5.71 -0.65
N ILE A 178 14.89 -4.39 -0.45
CA ILE A 178 14.79 -3.41 -1.53
C ILE A 178 16.08 -3.41 -2.35
N ARG A 179 17.24 -3.33 -1.68
CA ARG A 179 18.56 -3.40 -2.33
C ARG A 179 18.74 -4.69 -3.15
N ASP A 180 18.38 -5.83 -2.56
CA ASP A 180 18.45 -7.13 -3.23
C ASP A 180 17.56 -7.21 -4.47
N PHE A 181 16.41 -6.55 -4.44
CA PHE A 181 15.48 -6.48 -5.58
C PHE A 181 16.01 -5.59 -6.71
N PHE A 182 16.59 -4.44 -6.37
CA PHE A 182 17.24 -3.58 -7.38
C PHE A 182 18.52 -4.20 -7.94
N GLU A 183 19.16 -5.12 -7.21
CA GLU A 183 20.51 -5.69 -7.48
C GLU A 183 21.57 -4.57 -7.63
N SER A 184 21.32 -3.42 -7.02
CA SER A 184 22.15 -2.21 -7.10
C SER A 184 21.91 -1.35 -5.86
N ASP A 185 22.87 -0.50 -5.54
CA ASP A 185 22.71 0.60 -4.58
C ASP A 185 22.19 1.89 -5.25
N ASP A 186 21.96 1.89 -6.56
CA ASP A 186 21.52 3.04 -7.35
C ASP A 186 20.00 3.26 -7.26
N PHE A 187 19.42 3.07 -6.09
CA PHE A 187 18.05 3.48 -5.79
C PHE A 187 18.04 4.64 -4.79
N VAL A 188 17.00 5.44 -4.87
CA VAL A 188 16.79 6.58 -3.97
C VAL A 188 15.71 6.26 -2.97
N ALA A 189 15.91 6.64 -1.71
CA ALA A 189 14.91 6.57 -0.65
C ALA A 189 14.47 7.98 -0.24
N ARG A 190 13.16 8.19 -0.06
CA ARG A 190 12.55 9.44 0.42
C ARG A 190 11.42 9.13 1.38
N ASP A 191 11.26 9.98 2.38
CA ASP A 191 10.14 9.93 3.31
C ASP A 191 9.31 11.21 3.17
N LEU A 192 8.02 11.07 2.93
CA LEU A 192 7.08 12.18 2.85
C LEU A 192 6.08 12.11 4.02
N PRO A 193 5.80 13.23 4.70
CA PRO A 193 4.78 13.24 5.75
C PRO A 193 3.41 12.91 5.16
N ASN A 194 2.66 12.08 5.87
CA ASN A 194 1.29 11.72 5.54
C ASN A 194 0.47 11.61 6.83
N TYR A 195 -0.85 11.76 6.75
CA TYR A 195 -1.72 11.64 7.91
C TYR A 195 -3.16 11.28 7.52
N GLN A 196 -3.91 10.77 8.49
CA GLN A 196 -5.37 10.64 8.43
C GLN A 196 -6.00 11.36 9.60
N ILE A 197 -7.11 12.06 9.34
CA ILE A 197 -7.99 12.61 10.37
C ILE A 197 -9.21 11.71 10.44
N LEU A 198 -9.40 11.05 11.59
CA LEU A 198 -10.40 10.01 11.77
C LEU A 198 -11.31 10.38 12.94
N ASP A 199 -12.61 10.29 12.74
CA ASP A 199 -13.58 10.21 13.81
C ASP A 199 -13.60 8.80 14.42
N TRP A 200 -14.47 8.53 15.36
CA TRP A 200 -14.57 7.23 16.00
C TRP A 200 -14.85 6.09 15.01
N GLU A 201 -15.78 6.30 14.06
CA GLU A 201 -16.09 5.29 13.04
C GLU A 201 -14.88 5.00 12.15
N GLY A 202 -14.22 6.06 11.69
CA GLY A 202 -13.00 5.96 10.89
C GLY A 202 -11.85 5.29 11.63
N PHE A 203 -11.64 5.61 12.91
CA PHE A 203 -10.58 5.01 13.71
C PHE A 203 -10.81 3.52 13.97
N ARG A 204 -12.05 3.13 14.24
CA ARG A 204 -12.47 1.74 14.35
C ARG A 204 -12.33 0.99 13.03
N GLY A 205 -12.82 1.58 11.93
CA GLY A 205 -12.71 1.00 10.59
C GLY A 205 -11.25 0.85 10.14
N ARG A 206 -10.38 1.81 10.51
CA ARG A 206 -8.94 1.70 10.26
C ARG A 206 -8.32 0.47 10.95
N LEU A 207 -8.75 0.15 12.17
CA LEU A 207 -8.35 -1.08 12.85
C LEU A 207 -8.88 -2.32 12.10
N HIS A 208 -10.18 -2.36 11.81
CA HIS A 208 -10.83 -3.50 11.15
C HIS A 208 -10.27 -3.76 9.73
N SER A 209 -9.78 -2.74 9.05
CA SER A 209 -9.10 -2.89 7.75
C SER A 209 -7.78 -3.66 7.82
N SER A 210 -7.27 -3.94 9.02
CA SER A 210 -5.98 -4.61 9.21
C SER A 210 -6.16 -6.13 9.30
N SER A 211 -5.34 -6.89 8.55
CA SER A 211 -5.43 -8.35 8.46
C SER A 211 -5.23 -9.08 9.80
N PHE A 212 -4.56 -8.43 10.73
CA PHE A 212 -4.24 -8.92 12.08
C PHE A 212 -5.26 -8.49 13.15
N ALA A 213 -6.26 -7.68 12.83
CA ALA A 213 -7.29 -7.34 13.81
C ALA A 213 -8.20 -8.54 14.07
N PRO A 214 -8.50 -8.90 15.32
CA PRO A 214 -9.47 -9.95 15.61
C PRO A 214 -10.86 -9.58 15.10
N THR A 215 -11.64 -10.58 14.69
CA THR A 215 -13.05 -10.44 14.32
C THR A 215 -13.96 -10.70 15.50
N GLU A 216 -15.23 -10.32 15.39
CA GLU A 216 -16.27 -10.67 16.37
C GLU A 216 -16.26 -12.18 16.67
N GLY A 217 -16.39 -12.52 17.95
CA GLY A 217 -16.29 -13.90 18.44
C GLY A 217 -14.87 -14.34 18.84
N HIS A 218 -13.82 -13.62 18.42
CA HIS A 218 -12.47 -13.90 18.91
C HIS A 218 -12.28 -13.36 20.34
N PRO A 219 -11.61 -14.10 21.28
CA PRO A 219 -11.42 -13.65 22.67
C PRO A 219 -10.80 -12.25 22.82
N ASN A 220 -9.91 -11.87 21.92
CA ASN A 220 -9.26 -10.56 21.93
C ASN A 220 -10.13 -9.42 21.39
N TYR A 221 -11.27 -9.70 20.73
CA TYR A 221 -12.05 -8.66 20.07
C TYR A 221 -12.61 -7.61 21.05
N VAL A 222 -13.37 -8.06 22.04
CA VAL A 222 -13.99 -7.16 23.03
C VAL A 222 -12.94 -6.34 23.79
N PRO A 223 -11.87 -6.94 24.37
CA PRO A 223 -10.85 -6.16 25.07
C PRO A 223 -10.08 -5.21 24.13
N MET A 224 -9.85 -5.59 22.87
CA MET A 224 -9.21 -4.71 21.88
C MET A 224 -10.07 -3.50 21.56
N MET A 225 -11.38 -3.69 21.39
CA MET A 225 -12.32 -2.60 21.13
C MET A 225 -12.46 -1.64 22.30
N ALA A 226 -12.48 -2.15 23.54
CA ALA A 226 -12.51 -1.32 24.73
C ALA A 226 -11.23 -0.46 24.87
N GLU A 227 -10.06 -1.03 24.60
CA GLU A 227 -8.79 -0.32 24.63
C GLU A 227 -8.69 0.70 23.47
N LEU A 228 -9.17 0.35 22.27
CA LEU A 228 -9.23 1.30 21.15
C LEU A 228 -10.08 2.53 21.49
N GLU A 229 -11.23 2.33 22.14
CA GLU A 229 -12.10 3.41 22.57
C GLU A 229 -11.41 4.28 23.64
N ARG A 230 -10.71 3.68 24.59
CA ARG A 230 -9.91 4.39 25.61
C ARG A 230 -8.85 5.26 24.93
N ILE A 231 -8.11 4.71 23.95
CA ILE A 231 -7.09 5.44 23.19
C ILE A 231 -7.75 6.60 22.43
N PHE A 232 -8.86 6.36 21.74
CA PHE A 232 -9.58 7.41 21.02
C PHE A 232 -9.96 8.57 21.96
N ARG A 233 -10.61 8.27 23.08
CA ARG A 233 -11.04 9.28 24.08
C ARG A 233 -9.87 10.09 24.65
N ALA A 234 -8.71 9.44 24.85
CA ALA A 234 -7.53 10.10 25.41
C ALA A 234 -6.86 11.08 24.42
N HIS A 235 -6.98 10.82 23.11
CA HIS A 235 -6.23 11.56 22.07
C HIS A 235 -7.11 12.40 21.14
N GLN A 236 -8.44 12.25 21.22
CA GLN A 236 -9.32 13.00 20.34
C GLN A 236 -9.31 14.52 20.67
N ARG A 237 -9.44 15.32 19.62
CA ARG A 237 -9.74 16.75 19.67
C ARG A 237 -10.95 16.98 18.76
N ASP A 238 -11.98 17.59 19.28
CA ASP A 238 -13.25 17.85 18.56
C ASP A 238 -13.83 16.57 17.88
N GLY A 239 -13.80 15.45 18.60
CA GLY A 239 -14.31 14.16 18.12
C GLY A 239 -13.44 13.47 17.05
N ARG A 240 -12.20 13.88 16.85
CA ARG A 240 -11.29 13.33 15.85
C ARG A 240 -9.89 13.07 16.41
N VAL A 241 -9.22 12.06 15.83
CA VAL A 241 -7.80 11.79 16.07
C VAL A 241 -7.01 11.99 14.78
N ARG A 242 -5.76 12.39 14.91
CA ARG A 242 -4.83 12.51 13.79
C ARG A 242 -3.78 11.40 13.86
N MET A 243 -3.90 10.40 12.98
CA MET A 243 -2.88 9.36 12.82
C MET A 243 -1.83 9.83 11.81
N GLU A 244 -0.58 9.79 12.22
CA GLU A 244 0.54 10.26 11.42
C GLU A 244 1.34 9.10 10.84
N TYR A 245 1.79 9.28 9.59
CA TYR A 245 2.58 8.34 8.84
C TYR A 245 3.76 9.05 8.17
N PHE A 246 4.77 8.27 7.79
CA PHE A 246 5.62 8.58 6.66
C PHE A 246 5.21 7.71 5.48
N THR A 247 4.95 8.33 4.33
CA THR A 247 4.98 7.62 3.06
C THR A 247 6.42 7.46 2.67
N ARG A 248 6.95 6.26 2.87
CA ARG A 248 8.31 5.88 2.52
C ARG A 248 8.33 5.42 1.08
N ILE A 249 9.24 5.96 0.28
CA ILE A 249 9.30 5.74 -1.16
C ILE A 249 10.71 5.33 -1.54
N TYR A 250 10.81 4.21 -2.26
CA TYR A 250 12.05 3.77 -2.88
C TYR A 250 11.85 3.73 -4.39
N PHE A 251 12.76 4.32 -5.14
CA PHE A 251 12.65 4.33 -6.59
C PHE A 251 14.02 4.25 -7.26
N GLY A 252 14.06 3.57 -8.40
CA GLY A 252 15.27 3.36 -9.18
C GLY A 252 14.95 2.68 -10.50
N ARG A 253 15.97 2.38 -11.27
CA ARG A 253 15.85 1.64 -12.52
C ARG A 253 16.22 0.18 -12.30
N LEU A 254 15.48 -0.71 -12.94
CA LEU A 254 15.82 -2.13 -12.98
C LEU A 254 16.65 -2.38 -14.23
N GLU A 255 17.91 -2.75 -14.04
CA GLU A 255 18.78 -3.16 -15.16
C GLU A 255 18.53 -4.64 -15.48
N GLY A 256 18.30 -4.92 -16.78
CA GLY A 256 18.35 -6.29 -17.31
C GLY A 256 19.82 -6.70 -17.49
N ARG A 257 20.20 -7.84 -16.92
CA ARG A 257 21.44 -8.50 -17.29
C ARG A 257 21.28 -9.28 -18.57
#